data_93a9cc34130d885db06ffa4e3719fa64
#
_entry.id   93a9cc34130d885db06ffa4e3719fa64
#
_cell.length_a   1.000
_cell.length_b   1.000
_cell.length_c   1.000
_cell.angle_alpha   90.00
_cell.angle_beta   90.00
_cell.angle_gamma   90.00
#
_symmetry.space_group_name_H-M   'P 1'
#
loop_
_entity.id
_entity.type
_entity.pdbx_description
1 polymer ?
#
loop_
_entity_poly.entity_id
_entity_poly.type
_entity_poly.pdbx_seq_one_letter_code
_entity_poly.pdbx_strand_id
1 'polypeptide(L)'
;RYPSARIVAGAKALQMLPQFLPEDMLLSGDSLCSVAEGDVLDLGSHKLKFISAPMVHWPEVMMSYDLSDGVFYSADAFGKFGALGKCGFYGSEDEEWTCEARRYYFNIVGKYGVQVQALLKKASTLDIKAIRPLHGPLLGCRFAGCDGAEDSLGKYLELYDCWSAYRPETEGIFIAVASIH
;
A
#
# COMPACT_ATOMS: atom_id res chain seq x y z
N ARG A 1 4.63 19.26 18.30
CA ARG A 1 4.66 20.36 17.30
C ARG A 1 3.25 20.84 16.93
N TYR A 2 2.27 19.95 16.97
CA TYR A 2 0.86 20.23 16.65
C TYR A 2 -0.03 19.70 17.80
N PRO A 3 -0.15 20.43 18.91
CA PRO A 3 -0.83 19.94 20.14
C PRO A 3 -2.33 19.69 19.94
N SER A 4 -2.94 20.30 18.92
CA SER A 4 -4.35 20.10 18.57
C SER A 4 -4.57 19.01 17.51
N ALA A 5 -3.51 18.37 16.99
CA ALA A 5 -3.65 17.31 16.02
C ALA A 5 -4.23 16.04 16.68
N ARG A 6 -5.05 15.33 15.92
CA ARG A 6 -5.61 14.05 16.32
C ARG A 6 -4.97 12.92 15.51
N ILE A 7 -4.74 11.79 16.16
CA ILE A 7 -4.33 10.55 15.48
C ILE A 7 -5.58 9.79 15.08
N VAL A 8 -5.72 9.53 13.79
CA VAL A 8 -6.81 8.73 13.22
C VAL A 8 -6.24 7.39 12.82
N ALA A 9 -6.74 6.30 13.40
CA ALA A 9 -6.27 4.94 13.11
C ALA A 9 -7.32 3.89 13.47
N GLY A 10 -7.13 2.67 12.97
CA GLY A 10 -7.94 1.53 13.35
C GLY A 10 -7.77 1.18 14.85
N ALA A 11 -8.81 0.61 15.45
CA ALA A 11 -8.82 0.29 16.88
C ALA A 11 -7.62 -0.54 17.33
N LYS A 12 -7.19 -1.51 16.50
CA LYS A 12 -6.02 -2.35 16.80
C LYS A 12 -4.72 -1.56 16.80
N ALA A 13 -4.52 -0.66 15.84
CA ALA A 13 -3.35 0.22 15.82
C ALA A 13 -3.31 1.13 17.04
N LEU A 14 -4.45 1.69 17.46
CA LEU A 14 -4.53 2.51 18.66
C LEU A 14 -4.19 1.72 19.94
N GLN A 15 -4.57 0.44 20.01
CA GLN A 15 -4.19 -0.45 21.12
C GLN A 15 -2.68 -0.77 21.16
N MET A 16 -2.04 -0.83 19.99
CA MET A 16 -0.60 -1.11 19.88
C MET A 16 0.26 0.14 20.11
N LEU A 17 -0.28 1.31 19.80
CA LEU A 17 0.46 2.59 19.81
C LEU A 17 1.24 2.86 21.11
N PRO A 18 0.72 2.59 22.33
CA PRO A 18 1.45 2.79 23.56
C PRO A 18 2.73 1.96 23.70
N GLN A 19 2.86 0.86 22.94
CA GLN A 19 4.07 0.02 22.96
C GLN A 19 5.25 0.67 22.22
N PHE A 20 4.98 1.66 21.39
CA PHE A 20 5.95 2.34 20.53
C PHE A 20 6.20 3.79 20.92
N LEU A 21 5.39 4.35 21.84
CA LEU A 21 5.52 5.72 22.30
C LEU A 21 6.11 5.77 23.71
N PRO A 22 7.01 6.72 24.00
CA PRO A 22 7.41 7.02 25.37
C PRO A 22 6.20 7.42 26.24
N GLU A 23 6.28 7.14 27.55
CA GLU A 23 5.17 7.42 28.48
C GLU A 23 4.74 8.89 28.51
N ASP A 24 5.68 9.81 28.32
CA ASP A 24 5.44 11.26 28.25
C ASP A 24 4.77 11.71 26.94
N MET A 25 4.73 10.82 25.92
CA MET A 25 4.03 11.03 24.65
C MET A 25 2.68 10.30 24.59
N LEU A 26 2.24 9.65 25.67
CA LEU A 26 0.94 9.00 25.73
C LEU A 26 -0.17 10.04 25.53
N LEU A 27 -0.88 9.89 24.44
CA LEU A 27 -1.91 10.83 24.01
C LEU A 27 -3.17 10.65 24.89
N SER A 28 -3.81 11.76 25.24
CA SER A 28 -5.12 11.72 25.89
C SER A 28 -6.18 11.16 24.96
N GLY A 29 -7.27 10.60 25.51
CA GLY A 29 -8.36 10.03 24.70
C GLY A 29 -8.94 11.00 23.64
N ASP A 30 -8.91 12.30 23.91
CA ASP A 30 -9.39 13.34 22.99
C ASP A 30 -8.49 13.51 21.75
N SER A 31 -7.23 13.09 21.83
CA SER A 31 -6.27 13.14 20.72
C SER A 31 -6.35 11.93 19.80
N LEU A 32 -7.17 10.93 20.13
CA LEU A 32 -7.30 9.69 19.38
C LEU A 32 -8.69 9.62 18.69
N CYS A 33 -8.70 9.19 17.45
CA CYS A 33 -9.92 8.95 16.67
C CYS A 33 -9.86 7.55 16.07
N SER A 34 -10.68 6.65 16.58
CA SER A 34 -10.80 5.29 16.05
C SER A 34 -11.68 5.29 14.80
N VAL A 35 -11.20 4.61 13.75
CA VAL A 35 -11.95 4.39 12.51
C VAL A 35 -12.03 2.91 12.19
N ALA A 36 -13.07 2.52 11.45
CA ALA A 36 -13.33 1.16 11.02
C ALA A 36 -13.40 1.05 9.50
N GLU A 37 -13.56 -0.17 9.01
CA GLU A 37 -13.80 -0.46 7.58
C GLU A 37 -15.01 0.33 7.08
N GLY A 38 -14.81 1.10 6.02
CA GLY A 38 -15.85 1.86 5.34
C GLY A 38 -16.17 3.23 5.94
N ASP A 39 -15.62 3.56 7.10
CA ASP A 39 -15.77 4.91 7.68
C ASP A 39 -15.20 5.96 6.72
N VAL A 40 -15.78 7.16 6.78
CA VAL A 40 -15.34 8.30 5.97
C VAL A 40 -15.01 9.48 6.87
N LEU A 41 -13.79 9.98 6.75
CA LEU A 41 -13.34 11.21 7.39
C LEU A 41 -13.45 12.37 6.41
N ASP A 42 -14.26 13.36 6.75
CA ASP A 42 -14.39 14.60 5.98
C ASP A 42 -13.33 15.60 6.44
N LEU A 43 -12.46 16.00 5.50
CA LEU A 43 -11.40 17.00 5.70
C LEU A 43 -11.74 18.34 5.01
N GLY A 44 -12.99 18.53 4.59
CA GLY A 44 -13.46 19.68 3.83
C GLY A 44 -13.29 19.47 2.33
N SER A 45 -12.12 19.78 1.76
CA SER A 45 -11.85 19.59 0.32
C SER A 45 -11.66 18.13 -0.08
N HIS A 46 -11.30 17.26 0.86
CA HIS A 46 -11.05 15.84 0.65
C HIS A 46 -11.88 14.98 1.60
N LYS A 47 -12.23 13.77 1.16
CA LYS A 47 -12.93 12.76 1.97
C LYS A 47 -12.18 11.45 1.90
N LEU A 48 -11.68 10.99 3.04
CA LEU A 48 -10.92 9.74 3.15
C LEU A 48 -11.82 8.62 3.62
N LYS A 49 -12.02 7.60 2.77
CA LYS A 49 -12.66 6.33 3.14
C LYS A 49 -11.60 5.35 3.60
N PHE A 50 -11.84 4.71 4.75
CA PHE A 50 -10.91 3.73 5.33
C PHE A 50 -11.20 2.31 4.87
N ILE A 51 -10.12 1.55 4.59
CA ILE A 51 -10.16 0.20 4.06
C ILE A 51 -9.22 -0.66 4.90
N SER A 52 -9.78 -1.60 5.64
CA SER A 52 -8.98 -2.53 6.45
C SER A 52 -8.31 -3.57 5.55
N ALA A 53 -7.01 -3.73 5.74
CA ALA A 53 -6.17 -4.68 5.00
C ALA A 53 -5.27 -5.50 5.96
N PRO A 54 -5.86 -6.23 6.92
CA PRO A 54 -5.11 -6.96 7.92
C PRO A 54 -4.15 -7.94 7.27
N MET A 55 -2.93 -8.01 7.79
CA MET A 55 -1.82 -8.84 7.30
C MET A 55 -1.26 -8.43 5.93
N VAL A 56 -1.56 -7.22 5.45
CA VAL A 56 -0.90 -6.65 4.27
C VAL A 56 0.02 -5.48 4.68
N HIS A 57 1.18 -5.59 5.42
CA HIS A 57 1.54 -6.97 5.87
C HIS A 57 1.43 -7.10 7.39
N TRP A 58 1.05 -6.08 8.14
CA TRP A 58 0.83 -6.08 9.58
C TRP A 58 -0.65 -6.30 9.94
N PRO A 59 -0.94 -6.87 11.14
CA PRO A 59 -2.32 -7.24 11.50
C PRO A 59 -3.28 -6.05 11.68
N GLU A 60 -2.77 -4.83 11.89
CA GLU A 60 -3.55 -3.61 12.11
C GLU A 60 -3.67 -2.72 10.88
N VAL A 61 -3.14 -3.13 9.72
CA VAL A 61 -3.08 -2.26 8.53
C VAL A 61 -4.46 -1.73 8.14
N MET A 62 -4.50 -0.41 8.06
CA MET A 62 -5.61 0.38 7.56
C MET A 62 -5.10 1.24 6.42
N MET A 63 -5.71 1.12 5.26
CA MET A 63 -5.46 1.94 4.09
C MET A 63 -6.52 3.03 3.99
N SER A 64 -6.29 4.06 3.18
CA SER A 64 -7.28 5.09 2.92
C SER A 64 -7.41 5.38 1.44
N TYR A 65 -8.63 5.74 1.04
CA TYR A 65 -8.97 6.11 -0.32
C TYR A 65 -9.60 7.50 -0.34
N ASP A 66 -8.98 8.43 -1.07
CA ASP A 66 -9.53 9.76 -1.27
C ASP A 66 -10.62 9.72 -2.32
N LEU A 67 -11.86 9.88 -1.86
CA LEU A 67 -13.04 9.89 -2.71
C LEU A 67 -13.08 11.09 -3.68
N SER A 68 -12.37 12.19 -3.35
CA SER A 68 -12.36 13.40 -4.16
C SER A 68 -11.46 13.26 -5.38
N ASP A 69 -10.29 12.66 -5.20
CA ASP A 69 -9.25 12.59 -6.24
C ASP A 69 -9.02 11.19 -6.81
N GLY A 70 -9.62 10.16 -6.23
CA GLY A 70 -9.38 8.78 -6.64
C GLY A 70 -7.98 8.27 -6.27
N VAL A 71 -7.40 8.80 -5.20
CA VAL A 71 -6.07 8.41 -4.72
C VAL A 71 -6.17 7.34 -3.65
N PHE A 72 -5.48 6.22 -3.85
CA PHE A 72 -5.40 5.13 -2.89
C PHE A 72 -4.06 5.14 -2.15
N TYR A 73 -4.10 5.35 -0.85
CA TYR A 73 -2.94 5.30 0.06
C TYR A 73 -2.84 3.87 0.61
N SER A 74 -1.93 3.10 0.04
CA SER A 74 -1.92 1.64 0.13
C SER A 74 -0.99 1.08 1.21
N ALA A 75 -0.52 1.89 2.14
CA ALA A 75 0.49 1.48 3.12
C ALA A 75 1.69 0.81 2.41
N ASP A 76 2.09 -0.40 2.83
CA ASP A 76 3.21 -1.11 2.20
C ASP A 76 2.84 -1.84 0.91
N ALA A 77 1.55 -2.04 0.61
CA ALA A 77 1.16 -2.66 -0.64
C ALA A 77 1.53 -1.78 -1.83
N PHE A 78 1.90 -2.41 -2.93
CA PHE A 78 2.35 -1.78 -4.17
C PHE A 78 3.67 -1.00 -4.04
N GLY A 79 4.43 -1.26 -2.98
CA GLY A 79 5.78 -0.74 -2.81
C GLY A 79 6.81 -1.41 -3.73
N LYS A 80 8.00 -0.80 -3.81
CA LYS A 80 9.12 -1.28 -4.63
C LYS A 80 10.44 -0.97 -3.92
N PHE A 81 11.43 -1.84 -4.07
CA PHE A 81 12.81 -1.54 -3.67
C PHE A 81 13.51 -0.65 -4.70
N GLY A 82 14.66 -0.10 -4.28
CA GLY A 82 15.55 0.70 -5.10
C GLY A 82 15.32 2.21 -4.98
N ALA A 83 16.26 2.96 -5.53
CA ALA A 83 16.20 4.41 -5.57
C ALA A 83 15.18 4.89 -6.60
N LEU A 84 14.48 5.98 -6.30
CA LEU A 84 13.45 6.54 -7.18
C LEU A 84 14.02 7.30 -8.40
N GLY A 85 15.35 7.43 -8.52
CA GLY A 85 15.99 8.14 -9.62
C GLY A 85 15.60 9.61 -9.72
N LYS A 86 15.85 10.22 -10.88
CA LYS A 86 15.56 11.65 -11.12
C LYS A 86 14.07 11.93 -11.23
N CYS A 87 13.26 10.93 -11.59
CA CYS A 87 11.82 11.08 -11.81
C CYS A 87 10.97 10.74 -10.58
N GLY A 88 11.55 10.42 -9.44
CA GLY A 88 10.96 10.26 -8.08
C GLY A 88 9.55 9.73 -7.91
N PHE A 89 8.72 9.84 -8.92
CA PHE A 89 7.28 9.69 -8.81
C PHE A 89 6.69 8.52 -9.63
N TYR A 90 7.42 7.97 -10.61
CA TYR A 90 6.84 6.96 -11.53
C TYR A 90 7.78 5.80 -11.72
N GLY A 91 7.21 4.59 -11.74
CA GLY A 91 7.92 3.42 -12.17
C GLY A 91 8.30 3.55 -13.64
N SER A 92 9.59 3.47 -13.96
CA SER A 92 10.00 3.23 -15.33
C SER A 92 9.58 1.81 -15.71
N GLU A 93 9.17 1.60 -16.95
CA GLU A 93 8.78 0.28 -17.48
C GLU A 93 9.98 -0.60 -17.82
N ASP A 94 11.17 -0.29 -17.29
CA ASP A 94 12.33 -1.13 -17.52
C ASP A 94 12.18 -2.50 -16.82
N GLU A 95 12.90 -3.46 -17.32
CA GLU A 95 12.90 -4.83 -16.81
C GLU A 95 13.35 -4.87 -15.33
N GLU A 96 14.24 -3.98 -14.94
CA GLU A 96 14.72 -3.83 -13.57
C GLU A 96 13.59 -3.38 -12.62
N TRP A 97 12.68 -2.53 -13.09
CA TRP A 97 11.53 -2.09 -12.31
C TRP A 97 10.67 -3.28 -11.84
N THR A 98 10.31 -4.19 -12.75
CA THR A 98 9.49 -5.37 -12.43
C THR A 98 10.23 -6.32 -11.50
N CYS A 99 11.55 -6.50 -11.68
CA CYS A 99 12.37 -7.34 -10.82
C CYS A 99 12.38 -6.81 -9.37
N GLU A 100 12.58 -5.52 -9.17
CA GLU A 100 12.60 -4.89 -7.85
C GLU A 100 11.22 -4.84 -7.20
N ALA A 101 10.16 -4.67 -7.97
CA ALA A 101 8.78 -4.75 -7.51
C ALA A 101 8.42 -6.17 -7.05
N ARG A 102 8.82 -7.19 -7.82
CA ARG A 102 8.64 -8.61 -7.46
C ARG A 102 9.41 -8.96 -6.21
N ARG A 103 10.66 -8.53 -6.10
CA ARG A 103 11.49 -8.74 -4.93
C ARG A 103 10.89 -8.11 -3.68
N TYR A 104 10.34 -6.89 -3.79
CA TYR A 104 9.62 -6.23 -2.71
C TYR A 104 8.39 -7.04 -2.30
N TYR A 105 7.52 -7.40 -3.27
CA TYR A 105 6.30 -8.14 -3.00
C TYR A 105 6.57 -9.41 -2.19
N PHE A 106 7.47 -10.28 -2.67
CA PHE A 106 7.71 -11.58 -2.03
C PHE A 106 8.41 -11.47 -0.67
N ASN A 107 9.19 -10.42 -0.44
CA ASN A 107 9.79 -10.19 0.88
C ASN A 107 8.82 -9.58 1.90
N ILE A 108 7.89 -8.76 1.48
CA ILE A 108 7.03 -7.97 2.38
C ILE A 108 5.65 -8.61 2.55
N VAL A 109 4.94 -8.89 1.45
CA VAL A 109 3.55 -9.36 1.50
C VAL A 109 3.34 -10.78 0.94
N GLY A 110 4.34 -11.38 0.32
CA GLY A 110 4.20 -12.61 -0.48
C GLY A 110 3.60 -13.82 0.24
N LYS A 111 3.82 -13.97 1.56
CA LYS A 111 3.20 -15.04 2.36
C LYS A 111 1.72 -14.82 2.66
N TYR A 112 1.19 -13.64 2.38
CA TYR A 112 -0.18 -13.23 2.69
C TYR A 112 -1.05 -13.13 1.42
N GLY A 113 -0.83 -13.98 0.42
CA GLY A 113 -1.53 -13.93 -0.85
C GLY A 113 -3.05 -13.88 -0.73
N VAL A 114 -3.63 -14.67 0.18
CA VAL A 114 -5.10 -14.67 0.44
C VAL A 114 -5.59 -13.29 0.88
N GLN A 115 -4.85 -12.62 1.77
CA GLN A 115 -5.19 -11.30 2.28
C GLN A 115 -5.01 -10.23 1.18
N VAL A 116 -3.99 -10.37 0.34
CA VAL A 116 -3.79 -9.49 -0.83
C VAL A 116 -4.93 -9.67 -1.84
N GLN A 117 -5.37 -10.91 -2.13
CA GLN A 117 -6.54 -11.17 -2.98
C GLN A 117 -7.82 -10.51 -2.41
N ALA A 118 -8.02 -10.59 -1.09
CA ALA A 118 -9.16 -9.92 -0.44
C ALA A 118 -9.06 -8.39 -0.58
N LEU A 119 -7.85 -7.82 -0.45
CA LEU A 119 -7.61 -6.39 -0.69
C LEU A 119 -7.91 -6.00 -2.14
N LEU A 120 -7.39 -6.75 -3.12
CA LEU A 120 -7.63 -6.49 -4.55
C LEU A 120 -9.12 -6.51 -4.89
N LYS A 121 -9.88 -7.45 -4.31
CA LYS A 121 -11.33 -7.49 -4.46
C LYS A 121 -12.03 -6.24 -3.89
N LYS A 122 -11.58 -5.69 -2.77
CA LYS A 122 -12.10 -4.42 -2.25
C LYS A 122 -11.69 -3.25 -3.17
N ALA A 123 -10.43 -3.20 -3.57
CA ALA A 123 -9.89 -2.15 -4.44
C ALA A 123 -10.58 -2.10 -5.80
N SER A 124 -10.99 -3.24 -6.36
CA SER A 124 -11.70 -3.29 -7.66
C SER A 124 -13.08 -2.62 -7.65
N THR A 125 -13.63 -2.31 -6.47
CA THR A 125 -14.88 -1.56 -6.33
C THR A 125 -14.68 -0.04 -6.32
N LEU A 126 -13.43 0.43 -6.38
CA LEU A 126 -13.04 1.83 -6.30
C LEU A 126 -12.54 2.33 -7.66
N ASP A 127 -12.82 3.59 -7.98
CA ASP A 127 -12.27 4.27 -9.16
C ASP A 127 -10.87 4.81 -8.83
N ILE A 128 -9.89 3.88 -8.72
CA ILE A 128 -8.51 4.24 -8.36
C ILE A 128 -7.81 4.85 -9.58
N LYS A 129 -7.39 6.10 -9.45
CA LYS A 129 -6.64 6.85 -10.46
C LYS A 129 -5.15 6.91 -10.16
N ALA A 130 -4.79 6.77 -8.89
CA ALA A 130 -3.40 6.73 -8.46
C ALA A 130 -3.24 5.94 -7.16
N ILE A 131 -2.08 5.29 -6.98
CA ILE A 131 -1.69 4.64 -5.74
C ILE A 131 -0.49 5.37 -5.15
N ARG A 132 -0.52 5.55 -3.82
CA ARG A 132 0.53 6.19 -3.03
C ARG A 132 1.00 5.21 -1.94
N PRO A 133 1.98 4.35 -2.25
CA PRO A 133 2.56 3.44 -1.26
C PRO A 133 3.50 4.19 -0.31
N LEU A 134 3.80 3.60 0.84
CA LEU A 134 4.80 4.13 1.79
C LEU A 134 6.23 3.97 1.27
N HIS A 135 6.48 2.98 0.41
CA HIS A 135 7.79 2.67 -0.14
C HIS A 135 7.74 2.56 -1.67
N GLY A 136 8.70 3.17 -2.34
CA GLY A 136 8.80 3.12 -3.80
C GLY A 136 8.10 4.27 -4.51
N PRO A 137 7.84 4.14 -5.82
CA PRO A 137 7.28 5.20 -6.65
C PRO A 137 5.77 5.35 -6.44
N LEU A 138 5.27 6.52 -6.79
CA LEU A 138 3.85 6.77 -6.93
C LEU A 138 3.36 6.15 -8.25
N LEU A 139 2.22 5.48 -8.24
CA LEU A 139 1.64 4.82 -9.41
C LEU A 139 0.42 5.58 -9.92
N GLY A 140 0.19 5.54 -11.23
CA GLY A 140 -0.89 6.30 -11.88
C GLY A 140 -0.58 7.78 -11.99
N CYS A 141 -1.08 8.44 -13.04
CA CYS A 141 -0.80 9.84 -13.32
C CYS A 141 -2.02 10.73 -13.08
N ARG A 142 -1.81 11.85 -12.37
CA ARG A 142 -2.72 13.00 -12.37
C ARG A 142 -2.03 14.35 -12.43
N PHE A 143 -0.72 14.39 -12.62
CA PHE A 143 0.01 15.64 -12.69
C PHE A 143 0.52 15.87 -14.11
N ALA A 144 0.34 17.08 -14.62
CA ALA A 144 0.83 17.48 -15.93
C ALA A 144 2.34 17.19 -16.07
N GLY A 145 2.72 16.52 -17.15
CA GLY A 145 4.12 16.14 -17.43
C GLY A 145 4.48 14.67 -17.20
N CYS A 146 3.50 13.79 -17.00
CA CYS A 146 3.68 12.37 -16.76
C CYS A 146 3.22 11.51 -17.96
N ASP A 147 3.66 11.86 -19.15
CA ASP A 147 3.36 11.07 -20.34
C ASP A 147 3.92 9.64 -20.18
N GLY A 148 3.05 8.64 -20.30
CA GLY A 148 3.41 7.22 -20.19
C GLY A 148 3.15 6.53 -18.84
N ALA A 149 2.72 7.25 -17.79
CA ALA A 149 2.50 6.65 -16.46
C ALA A 149 1.13 5.97 -16.29
N GLU A 150 0.21 6.11 -17.24
CA GLU A 150 -1.14 5.54 -17.14
C GLU A 150 -1.15 4.01 -17.15
N ASP A 151 -0.18 3.38 -17.83
CA ASP A 151 -0.10 1.92 -17.95
C ASP A 151 0.55 1.23 -16.74
N SER A 152 1.32 1.95 -15.95
CA SER A 152 2.04 1.39 -14.78
C SER A 152 1.09 0.86 -13.70
N LEU A 153 -0.05 1.51 -13.50
CA LEU A 153 -1.05 1.11 -12.49
C LEU A 153 -1.72 -0.21 -12.85
N GLY A 154 -2.21 -0.34 -14.09
CA GLY A 154 -2.85 -1.58 -14.60
C GLY A 154 -1.90 -2.76 -14.51
N LYS A 155 -0.70 -2.61 -15.05
CA LYS A 155 0.35 -3.63 -15.02
C LYS A 155 0.69 -4.08 -13.58
N TYR A 156 0.79 -3.13 -12.64
CA TYR A 156 1.13 -3.48 -11.28
C TYR A 156 -0.01 -4.20 -10.53
N LEU A 157 -1.24 -3.82 -10.80
CA LEU A 157 -2.42 -4.54 -10.28
C LEU A 157 -2.48 -5.98 -10.82
N GLU A 158 -2.20 -6.19 -12.11
CA GLU A 158 -2.12 -7.52 -12.72
C GLU A 158 -1.01 -8.38 -12.11
N LEU A 159 0.17 -7.80 -11.87
CA LEU A 159 1.28 -8.49 -11.20
C LEU A 159 0.91 -8.88 -9.76
N TYR A 160 0.29 -7.96 -9.00
CA TYR A 160 -0.18 -8.27 -7.65
C TYR A 160 -1.23 -9.37 -7.62
N ASP A 161 -2.16 -9.39 -8.59
CA ASP A 161 -3.12 -10.49 -8.74
C ASP A 161 -2.43 -11.82 -9.07
N CYS A 162 -1.48 -11.80 -10.01
CA CYS A 162 -0.70 -12.98 -10.37
C CYS A 162 0.09 -13.53 -9.19
N TRP A 163 0.86 -12.67 -8.49
CA TRP A 163 1.72 -13.07 -7.39
C TRP A 163 0.94 -13.55 -6.16
N SER A 164 -0.17 -12.87 -5.84
CA SER A 164 -1.00 -13.22 -4.68
C SER A 164 -1.84 -14.47 -4.88
N ALA A 165 -2.12 -14.82 -6.11
CA ALA A 165 -2.72 -16.11 -6.49
C ALA A 165 -1.68 -17.23 -6.64
N TYR A 166 -0.40 -16.94 -6.39
CA TYR A 166 0.73 -17.87 -6.58
C TYR A 166 0.80 -18.44 -8.00
N ARG A 167 0.40 -17.65 -8.98
CA ARG A 167 0.51 -18.02 -10.41
C ARG A 167 1.88 -17.61 -10.94
N PRO A 168 2.49 -18.41 -11.84
CA PRO A 168 3.72 -18.01 -12.51
C PRO A 168 3.43 -16.86 -13.50
N GLU A 169 4.37 -15.93 -13.62
CA GLU A 169 4.30 -14.85 -14.64
C GLU A 169 4.55 -15.39 -16.04
N THR A 170 5.36 -16.43 -16.13
CA THR A 170 5.72 -17.11 -17.38
C THR A 170 5.73 -18.61 -17.16
N GLU A 171 5.42 -19.38 -18.20
CA GLU A 171 5.62 -20.81 -18.17
C GLU A 171 7.10 -21.16 -18.16
N GLY A 172 7.50 -22.13 -17.33
CA GLY A 172 8.89 -22.54 -17.19
C GLY A 172 9.08 -23.69 -16.24
N ILE A 173 10.34 -24.14 -16.13
CA ILE A 173 10.75 -25.19 -15.18
C ILE A 173 11.50 -24.51 -14.04
N PHE A 174 11.02 -24.70 -12.82
CA PHE A 174 11.73 -24.28 -11.61
C PHE A 174 12.54 -25.45 -11.06
N ILE A 175 13.86 -25.25 -10.91
CA ILE A 175 14.76 -26.24 -10.30
C ILE A 175 15.26 -25.65 -8.99
N ALA A 176 14.86 -26.25 -7.86
CA ALA A 176 15.40 -25.92 -6.55
C ALA A 176 16.56 -26.87 -6.23
N VAL A 177 17.73 -26.30 -5.93
CA VAL A 177 18.91 -27.05 -5.51
C VAL A 177 19.27 -26.60 -4.09
N ALA A 178 19.36 -27.54 -3.17
CA ALA A 178 19.89 -27.33 -1.83
C ALA A 178 21.23 -28.05 -1.69
N SER A 179 22.22 -27.38 -1.13
CA SER A 179 23.51 -27.95 -0.77
C SER A 179 23.71 -27.88 0.74
N ILE A 180 24.12 -29.01 1.33
CA ILE A 180 24.52 -29.06 2.74
C ILE A 180 26.05 -29.10 2.75
N HIS A 181 26.65 -28.02 3.17
CA HIS A 181 28.09 -27.93 3.43
C HIS A 181 28.33 -27.45 4.85
#